data_bd715ae29747416a11686d22502e961a
#
_entry.id   bd715ae29747416a11686d22502e961a
#
_cell.length_a   1.000
_cell.length_b   1.000
_cell.length_c   1.000
_cell.angle_alpha   90.00
_cell.angle_beta   90.00
_cell.angle_gamma   90.00
#
_symmetry.space_group_name_H-M   'P 1'
#
loop_
_entity.id
_entity.type
_entity.pdbx_description
1 polymer ?
#
loop_
_entity_poly.entity_id
_entity_poly.type
_entity_poly.pdbx_seq_one_letter_code
_entity_poly.pdbx_strand_id
1 'polypeptide(L)'
;MVQAVRCAASSLFLLAVVGNGTAQSNYQVVSLGSPGTIAGTVKWSGPLPRIPTFSINKDPEICDPESHKIRDLERLIVGPQGGVANTVVFLKNISSGKAINLPEPRRFLDQKHCRYEPHILLVAQDAELRIKSSDATLHTVHMDGAATYNLPFPFTNQIVSRTMPTAGLANVRCNGGHAWMNAEILVVPHPYYTVTDESGRFQLTDVPPGQYEIVAWHEGWKVVRQEAAFDVLTQRRIQRPIFSDPRIWEKKVAVGENQTAVINFVLGDK
;
A
#
# COMPACT_ATOMS: atom_id res chain seq x y z
N MET A 1 43.57 18.56 -61.87
CA MET A 1 43.02 17.35 -61.25
C MET A 1 43.36 17.40 -59.77
N VAL A 2 42.40 17.76 -58.93
CA VAL A 2 42.58 17.88 -57.51
C VAL A 2 41.68 16.84 -56.87
N GLN A 3 42.30 15.83 -56.22
CA GLN A 3 41.57 14.79 -55.47
C GLN A 3 41.23 15.30 -54.09
N ALA A 4 39.95 15.27 -53.77
CA ALA A 4 39.43 15.60 -52.42
C ALA A 4 39.48 14.37 -51.54
N VAL A 5 40.20 14.48 -50.40
CA VAL A 5 40.26 13.51 -49.34
C VAL A 5 39.02 13.71 -48.44
N ARG A 6 38.15 12.68 -48.33
CA ARG A 6 37.05 12.65 -47.40
C ARG A 6 37.53 12.08 -46.07
N CYS A 7 37.54 12.93 -45.03
CA CYS A 7 37.68 12.48 -43.64
C CYS A 7 36.35 11.88 -43.17
N ALA A 8 36.36 10.61 -42.81
CA ALA A 8 35.25 9.95 -42.12
C ALA A 8 35.34 10.27 -40.63
N ALA A 9 34.36 10.97 -40.13
CA ALA A 9 34.17 11.20 -38.68
C ALA A 9 33.47 9.98 -38.07
N SER A 10 34.20 9.22 -37.27
CA SER A 10 33.65 8.13 -36.46
C SER A 10 32.97 8.72 -35.24
N SER A 11 31.64 8.70 -35.24
CA SER A 11 30.85 9.06 -34.05
C SER A 11 30.88 7.91 -33.05
N LEU A 12 31.59 8.08 -31.96
CA LEU A 12 31.54 7.20 -30.80
C LEU A 12 30.19 7.40 -30.09
N PHE A 13 29.28 6.42 -30.23
CA PHE A 13 28.07 6.36 -29.41
C PHE A 13 28.45 5.85 -28.01
N LEU A 14 28.46 6.75 -27.03
CA LEU A 14 28.54 6.37 -25.62
C LEU A 14 27.19 5.77 -25.22
N LEU A 15 27.13 4.45 -25.10
CA LEU A 15 26.02 3.76 -24.41
C LEU A 15 26.10 4.12 -22.93
N ALA A 16 25.23 5.03 -22.48
CA ALA A 16 24.96 5.23 -21.07
C ALA A 16 24.24 3.97 -20.54
N VAL A 17 24.96 3.11 -19.85
CA VAL A 17 24.38 2.02 -19.06
C VAL A 17 23.65 2.69 -17.91
N VAL A 18 22.31 2.82 -18.04
CA VAL A 18 21.45 3.17 -16.92
C VAL A 18 21.44 1.96 -15.99
N GLY A 19 22.33 1.97 -15.01
CA GLY A 19 22.34 1.00 -13.94
C GLY A 19 21.04 1.16 -13.15
N ASN A 20 20.14 0.17 -13.20
CA ASN A 20 19.04 0.01 -12.25
C ASN A 20 19.67 -0.27 -10.88
N GLY A 21 20.08 0.78 -10.19
CA GLY A 21 20.45 0.71 -8.80
C GLY A 21 19.20 0.41 -7.99
N THR A 22 19.06 -0.81 -7.49
CA THR A 22 18.16 -1.11 -6.39
C THR A 22 18.56 -0.18 -5.24
N ALA A 23 17.69 0.75 -4.89
CA ALA A 23 17.93 1.64 -3.76
C ALA A 23 17.89 0.77 -2.49
N GLN A 24 19.04 0.27 -2.09
CA GLN A 24 19.22 -0.42 -0.83
C GLN A 24 18.92 0.59 0.28
N SER A 25 18.05 0.24 1.21
CA SER A 25 17.72 1.07 2.36
C SER A 25 19.00 1.38 3.15
N ASN A 26 19.39 2.66 3.23
CA ASN A 26 20.53 3.11 4.04
C ASN A 26 20.18 3.19 5.53
N TYR A 27 19.09 2.55 5.96
CA TYR A 27 18.64 2.58 7.35
C TYR A 27 19.54 1.73 8.24
N GLN A 28 20.00 2.33 9.36
CA GLN A 28 20.90 1.68 10.32
C GLN A 28 20.17 1.36 11.63
N VAL A 29 20.29 0.12 12.09
CA VAL A 29 19.79 -0.27 13.40
C VAL A 29 20.78 0.16 14.47
N VAL A 30 20.31 0.96 15.44
CA VAL A 30 21.12 1.47 16.54
C VAL A 30 20.41 1.22 17.89
N SER A 31 21.19 1.16 18.96
CA SER A 31 20.64 1.14 20.33
C SER A 31 20.10 2.52 20.68
N LEU A 32 18.89 2.57 21.23
CA LEU A 32 18.22 3.80 21.60
C LEU A 32 18.41 4.08 23.10
N GLY A 33 18.94 5.25 23.44
CA GLY A 33 19.15 5.65 24.84
C GLY A 33 17.85 6.08 25.52
N SER A 34 17.19 7.09 24.97
CA SER A 34 15.98 7.71 25.57
C SER A 34 14.93 7.99 24.49
N PRO A 35 14.39 6.94 23.85
CA PRO A 35 13.47 7.13 22.73
C PRO A 35 12.15 7.76 23.18
N GLY A 36 11.56 8.56 22.30
CA GLY A 36 10.23 9.10 22.48
C GLY A 36 9.17 8.34 21.67
N THR A 37 7.99 8.90 21.69
CA THR A 37 6.81 8.39 20.95
C THR A 37 6.17 9.53 20.16
N ILE A 38 5.64 9.23 18.99
CA ILE A 38 4.72 10.11 18.29
C ILE A 38 3.35 9.45 18.29
N ALA A 39 2.33 10.17 18.75
CA ALA A 39 0.96 9.69 18.76
C ALA A 39 0.01 10.76 18.18
N GLY A 40 -1.13 10.32 17.69
CA GLY A 40 -2.12 11.26 17.20
C GLY A 40 -3.33 10.62 16.56
N THR A 41 -4.09 11.45 15.87
CA THR A 41 -5.29 11.03 15.15
C THR A 41 -5.30 11.59 13.74
N VAL A 42 -5.91 10.82 12.84
CA VAL A 42 -6.30 11.27 11.51
C VAL A 42 -7.81 11.40 11.48
N LYS A 43 -8.32 12.59 11.19
CA LYS A 43 -9.76 12.85 11.19
C LYS A 43 -10.23 13.38 9.84
N TRP A 44 -11.48 13.08 9.52
CA TRP A 44 -12.17 13.64 8.37
C TRP A 44 -12.79 15.00 8.72
N SER A 45 -12.77 15.94 7.77
CA SER A 45 -13.42 17.24 7.86
C SER A 45 -14.27 17.50 6.63
N GLY A 46 -15.48 17.97 6.85
CA GLY A 46 -16.45 18.26 5.79
C GLY A 46 -17.39 17.12 5.47
N PRO A 47 -18.27 17.27 4.46
CA PRO A 47 -19.18 16.23 4.02
C PRO A 47 -18.42 14.99 3.56
N LEU A 48 -18.95 13.80 3.88
CA LEU A 48 -18.38 12.56 3.37
C LEU A 48 -18.66 12.44 1.86
N PRO A 49 -17.63 12.14 1.05
CA PRO A 49 -17.83 11.89 -0.36
C PRO A 49 -18.62 10.59 -0.55
N ARG A 50 -19.38 10.53 -1.62
CA ARG A 50 -20.04 9.28 -2.01
C ARG A 50 -18.99 8.31 -2.56
N ILE A 51 -18.71 7.25 -1.82
CA ILE A 51 -17.86 6.16 -2.29
C ILE A 51 -18.73 5.19 -3.10
N PRO A 52 -18.36 4.85 -4.33
CA PRO A 52 -19.10 3.88 -5.13
C PRO A 52 -19.05 2.50 -4.47
N THR A 53 -20.19 1.83 -4.46
CA THR A 53 -20.29 0.41 -4.13
C THR A 53 -20.17 -0.43 -5.38
N PHE A 54 -19.84 -1.70 -5.22
CA PHE A 54 -19.73 -2.65 -6.31
C PHE A 54 -20.79 -3.74 -6.20
N SER A 55 -21.39 -4.14 -7.33
CA SER A 55 -22.32 -5.27 -7.33
C SER A 55 -21.55 -6.58 -7.26
N ILE A 56 -21.96 -7.47 -6.37
CA ILE A 56 -21.41 -8.81 -6.25
C ILE A 56 -22.18 -9.71 -7.24
N ASN A 57 -21.54 -9.99 -8.36
CA ASN A 57 -22.13 -10.73 -9.47
C ASN A 57 -21.36 -12.00 -9.82
N LYS A 58 -20.40 -12.38 -8.98
CA LYS A 58 -19.59 -13.58 -9.11
C LYS A 58 -19.46 -14.26 -7.76
N ASP A 59 -19.66 -15.58 -7.75
CA ASP A 59 -19.56 -16.46 -6.58
C ASP A 59 -20.31 -15.89 -5.34
N PRO A 60 -21.60 -15.44 -5.48
CA PRO A 60 -22.29 -14.71 -4.43
C PRO A 60 -22.45 -15.53 -3.15
N GLU A 61 -22.51 -16.85 -3.23
CA GLU A 61 -22.60 -17.77 -2.09
C GLU A 61 -21.35 -17.72 -1.20
N ILE A 62 -20.21 -17.31 -1.74
CA ILE A 62 -18.93 -17.16 -1.02
C ILE A 62 -18.65 -15.69 -0.71
N CYS A 63 -18.87 -14.84 -1.72
CA CYS A 63 -18.50 -13.42 -1.63
C CYS A 63 -19.53 -12.59 -0.86
N ASP A 64 -20.79 -13.03 -0.81
CA ASP A 64 -21.91 -12.31 -0.19
C ASP A 64 -22.96 -13.27 0.42
N PRO A 65 -22.55 -14.10 1.39
CA PRO A 65 -23.45 -15.11 1.99
C PRO A 65 -24.68 -14.50 2.64
N GLU A 66 -24.65 -13.22 3.01
CA GLU A 66 -25.76 -12.48 3.61
C GLU A 66 -26.66 -11.78 2.57
N SER A 67 -26.34 -11.94 1.28
CA SER A 67 -27.14 -11.44 0.14
C SER A 67 -27.37 -9.91 0.12
N HIS A 68 -26.38 -9.14 0.52
CA HIS A 68 -26.39 -7.67 0.44
C HIS A 68 -26.37 -7.15 -1.00
N LYS A 69 -25.90 -7.95 -1.97
CA LYS A 69 -25.78 -7.67 -3.42
C LYS A 69 -24.80 -6.58 -3.81
N ILE A 70 -24.33 -5.80 -2.87
CA ILE A 70 -23.38 -4.72 -3.08
C ILE A 70 -22.27 -4.79 -2.04
N ARG A 71 -21.11 -4.27 -2.40
CA ARG A 71 -19.94 -4.22 -1.53
C ARG A 71 -19.31 -2.84 -1.54
N ASP A 72 -18.94 -2.38 -0.35
CA ASP A 72 -18.03 -1.27 -0.16
C ASP A 72 -16.60 -1.69 -0.58
N LEU A 73 -15.91 -0.80 -1.25
CA LEU A 73 -14.53 -1.03 -1.72
C LEU A 73 -13.46 -0.66 -0.69
N GLU A 74 -13.86 -0.28 0.52
CA GLU A 74 -12.98 0.08 1.66
C GLU A 74 -12.02 1.25 1.39
N ARG A 75 -12.27 2.00 0.30
CA ARG A 75 -11.41 3.10 -0.15
C ARG A 75 -11.39 4.31 0.77
N LEU A 76 -12.39 4.49 1.62
CA LEU A 76 -12.42 5.51 2.66
C LEU A 76 -13.34 5.05 3.78
N ILE A 77 -12.77 4.73 4.91
CA ILE A 77 -13.50 4.31 6.11
C ILE A 77 -13.40 5.44 7.14
N VAL A 78 -14.55 6.06 7.41
CA VAL A 78 -14.64 7.12 8.43
C VAL A 78 -15.55 6.63 9.55
N GLY A 79 -14.96 6.45 10.73
CA GLY A 79 -15.68 6.00 11.92
C GLY A 79 -16.66 7.06 12.48
N PRO A 80 -17.51 6.68 13.44
CA PRO A 80 -18.59 7.54 13.96
C PRO A 80 -18.10 8.87 14.56
N GLN A 81 -16.86 8.94 15.02
CA GLN A 81 -16.25 10.15 15.60
C GLN A 81 -15.34 10.89 14.60
N GLY A 82 -15.48 10.58 13.31
CA GLY A 82 -14.71 11.19 12.24
C GLY A 82 -13.27 10.69 12.10
N GLY A 83 -12.89 9.62 12.81
CA GLY A 83 -11.59 8.98 12.64
C GLY A 83 -11.47 8.32 11.26
N VAL A 84 -10.34 8.47 10.58
CA VAL A 84 -10.09 7.87 9.27
C VAL A 84 -9.21 6.64 9.45
N ALA A 85 -9.74 5.47 9.14
CA ALA A 85 -8.99 4.22 9.13
C ALA A 85 -8.10 4.10 7.88
N ASN A 86 -7.21 3.12 7.87
CA ASN A 86 -6.38 2.77 6.72
C ASN A 86 -5.47 3.90 6.21
N THR A 87 -5.23 4.93 7.02
CA THR A 87 -4.21 5.94 6.70
C THR A 87 -2.84 5.44 7.16
N VAL A 88 -1.87 5.40 6.27
CA VAL A 88 -0.49 5.07 6.63
C VAL A 88 0.18 6.33 7.15
N VAL A 89 0.71 6.27 8.38
CA VAL A 89 1.47 7.37 8.97
C VAL A 89 2.92 6.92 9.17
N PHE A 90 3.87 7.73 8.69
CA PHE A 90 5.27 7.37 8.74
C PHE A 90 6.21 8.57 8.86
N LEU A 91 7.44 8.30 9.29
CA LEU A 91 8.52 9.29 9.28
C LEU A 91 9.22 9.26 7.92
N LYS A 92 9.41 10.44 7.33
CA LYS A 92 10.17 10.61 6.10
C LYS A 92 11.65 10.80 6.44
N ASN A 93 12.53 10.22 5.64
CA ASN A 93 13.99 10.45 5.71
C ASN A 93 14.65 10.13 7.08
N ILE A 94 14.14 9.15 7.82
CA ILE A 94 14.85 8.65 9.00
C ILE A 94 15.90 7.63 8.60
N SER A 95 17.15 7.84 9.03
CA SER A 95 18.31 7.02 8.61
C SER A 95 18.75 6.00 9.66
N SER A 96 18.29 6.12 10.90
CA SER A 96 18.68 5.17 11.97
C SER A 96 17.65 5.09 13.07
N GLY A 97 17.66 3.98 13.82
CA GLY A 97 16.76 3.76 14.94
C GLY A 97 16.61 2.28 15.27
N LYS A 98 15.41 1.87 15.76
CA LYS A 98 15.13 0.48 16.14
C LYS A 98 15.11 -0.47 14.95
N ALA A 99 15.29 -1.77 15.21
CA ALA A 99 15.10 -2.81 14.21
C ALA A 99 13.64 -2.88 13.72
N ILE A 100 13.46 -3.29 12.46
CA ILE A 100 12.12 -3.56 11.91
C ILE A 100 11.61 -4.86 12.56
N ASN A 101 10.55 -4.73 13.34
CA ASN A 101 9.84 -5.86 13.92
C ASN A 101 8.34 -5.66 13.66
N LEU A 102 7.86 -6.14 12.53
CA LEU A 102 6.43 -6.15 12.20
C LEU A 102 5.81 -7.42 12.78
N PRO A 103 4.75 -7.31 13.60
CA PRO A 103 4.12 -8.48 14.26
C PRO A 103 3.55 -9.47 13.24
N GLU A 104 3.62 -10.77 13.58
CA GLU A 104 3.23 -11.91 12.73
C GLU A 104 1.88 -11.77 11.99
N PRO A 105 0.77 -11.32 12.60
CA PRO A 105 -0.49 -11.19 11.86
C PRO A 105 -0.40 -10.25 10.65
N ARG A 106 0.56 -9.30 10.67
CA ARG A 106 0.76 -8.31 9.59
C ARG A 106 1.62 -8.80 8.44
N ARG A 107 2.05 -10.07 8.46
CA ARG A 107 2.79 -10.68 7.34
C ARG A 107 1.90 -11.52 6.43
N PHE A 108 0.60 -11.56 6.68
CA PHE A 108 -0.36 -12.29 5.87
C PHE A 108 -1.27 -11.35 5.11
N LEU A 109 -1.43 -11.63 3.84
CA LEU A 109 -2.54 -11.14 3.03
C LEU A 109 -3.50 -12.32 2.82
N ASP A 110 -4.68 -12.28 3.42
CA ASP A 110 -5.71 -13.32 3.23
C ASP A 110 -6.74 -12.86 2.19
N GLN A 111 -7.24 -13.81 1.42
CA GLN A 111 -8.36 -13.64 0.51
C GLN A 111 -9.56 -14.33 1.16
N LYS A 112 -10.44 -13.51 1.77
CA LYS A 112 -11.56 -14.00 2.56
C LYS A 112 -12.82 -13.20 2.28
N HIS A 113 -13.96 -13.90 2.08
CA HIS A 113 -15.21 -13.28 1.65
C HIS A 113 -15.02 -12.38 0.42
N CYS A 114 -14.13 -12.79 -0.48
CA CYS A 114 -13.73 -12.05 -1.68
C CYS A 114 -13.28 -10.61 -1.37
N ARG A 115 -12.46 -10.48 -0.33
CA ARG A 115 -11.68 -9.30 0.04
C ARG A 115 -10.23 -9.69 0.26
N TYR A 116 -9.33 -8.73 0.15
CA TYR A 116 -7.99 -8.87 0.71
C TYR A 116 -7.98 -8.30 2.12
N GLU A 117 -7.57 -9.12 3.08
CA GLU A 117 -7.47 -8.73 4.49
C GLU A 117 -6.01 -8.87 4.97
N PRO A 118 -5.42 -7.79 5.51
CA PRO A 118 -5.98 -6.43 5.63
C PRO A 118 -5.99 -5.68 4.28
N HIS A 119 -6.83 -4.64 4.18
CA HIS A 119 -6.89 -3.78 3.01
C HIS A 119 -5.59 -2.98 2.78
N ILE A 120 -4.98 -2.49 3.85
CA ILE A 120 -3.66 -1.84 3.85
C ILE A 120 -2.68 -2.68 4.66
N LEU A 121 -1.62 -3.16 4.01
CA LEU A 121 -0.62 -4.03 4.64
C LEU A 121 0.78 -3.38 4.60
N LEU A 122 1.48 -3.38 5.74
CA LEU A 122 2.88 -3.00 5.81
C LEU A 122 3.76 -4.25 5.81
N VAL A 123 4.75 -4.29 4.92
CA VAL A 123 5.74 -5.38 4.84
C VAL A 123 7.13 -4.77 4.85
N ALA A 124 8.05 -5.31 5.64
CA ALA A 124 9.42 -4.84 5.62
C ALA A 124 10.08 -5.17 4.27
N GLN A 125 10.95 -4.28 3.79
CA GLN A 125 11.78 -4.58 2.63
C GLN A 125 12.59 -5.85 2.86
N ASP A 126 12.72 -6.67 1.84
CA ASP A 126 13.38 -7.98 1.84
C ASP A 126 12.70 -9.05 2.71
N ALA A 127 11.59 -8.73 3.39
CA ALA A 127 10.82 -9.70 4.14
C ALA A 127 9.94 -10.59 3.26
N GLU A 128 9.58 -11.75 3.80
CA GLU A 128 8.62 -12.65 3.20
C GLU A 128 7.20 -12.17 3.49
N LEU A 129 6.41 -11.99 2.44
CA LEU A 129 4.96 -11.85 2.49
C LEU A 129 4.32 -13.22 2.28
N ARG A 130 3.48 -13.64 3.22
CA ARG A 130 2.66 -14.86 3.11
C ARG A 130 1.26 -14.47 2.63
N ILE A 131 0.82 -15.11 1.56
CA ILE A 131 -0.49 -14.86 0.94
C ILE A 131 -1.30 -16.14 1.09
N LYS A 132 -2.53 -16.00 1.58
CA LYS A 132 -3.46 -17.11 1.82
C LYS A 132 -4.76 -16.87 1.06
N SER A 133 -5.45 -17.94 0.69
CA SER A 133 -6.87 -17.91 0.32
C SER A 133 -7.69 -18.71 1.30
N SER A 134 -8.59 -18.07 2.02
CA SER A 134 -9.55 -18.71 2.92
C SER A 134 -10.86 -19.07 2.21
N ASP A 135 -11.10 -18.53 1.02
CA ASP A 135 -12.31 -18.76 0.24
C ASP A 135 -12.21 -20.08 -0.57
N ALA A 136 -13.36 -20.69 -0.81
CA ALA A 136 -13.51 -21.90 -1.63
C ALA A 136 -13.79 -21.55 -3.11
N THR A 137 -13.16 -20.51 -3.62
CA THR A 137 -13.24 -20.10 -5.04
C THR A 137 -11.87 -19.67 -5.55
N LEU A 138 -11.74 -19.62 -6.89
CA LEU A 138 -10.50 -19.14 -7.50
C LEU A 138 -10.36 -17.64 -7.31
N HIS A 139 -9.33 -17.26 -6.60
CA HIS A 139 -8.80 -15.90 -6.59
C HIS A 139 -7.45 -15.82 -7.28
N THR A 140 -7.02 -14.59 -7.58
CA THR A 140 -5.65 -14.31 -8.00
C THR A 140 -5.13 -13.12 -7.23
N VAL A 141 -3.85 -13.11 -6.90
CA VAL A 141 -3.14 -11.93 -6.42
C VAL A 141 -2.29 -11.41 -7.57
N HIS A 142 -2.82 -10.41 -8.27
CA HIS A 142 -2.05 -9.63 -9.23
C HIS A 142 -1.52 -8.39 -8.51
N MET A 143 -0.20 -8.27 -8.47
CA MET A 143 0.52 -7.23 -7.77
C MET A 143 1.38 -6.45 -8.75
N ASP A 144 1.33 -5.12 -8.68
CA ASP A 144 2.12 -4.20 -9.50
C ASP A 144 2.75 -3.10 -8.62
N GLY A 145 3.97 -2.68 -8.94
CA GLY A 145 4.68 -1.61 -8.24
C GLY A 145 5.95 -2.10 -7.55
N ALA A 146 6.06 -1.97 -6.24
CA ALA A 146 7.23 -2.39 -5.45
C ALA A 146 7.60 -3.88 -5.62
N ALA A 147 6.63 -4.69 -6.02
CA ALA A 147 6.84 -6.05 -6.51
C ALA A 147 5.85 -6.37 -7.61
N THR A 148 6.21 -7.28 -8.53
CA THR A 148 5.32 -7.71 -9.62
C THR A 148 5.12 -9.21 -9.53
N TYR A 149 3.88 -9.62 -9.22
CA TYR A 149 3.49 -11.02 -9.15
C TYR A 149 2.11 -11.23 -9.79
N ASN A 150 1.87 -12.44 -10.28
CA ASN A 150 0.55 -12.87 -10.71
C ASN A 150 0.35 -14.32 -10.23
N LEU A 151 -0.32 -14.46 -9.09
CA LEU A 151 -0.41 -15.71 -8.33
C LEU A 151 -1.85 -16.23 -8.30
N PRO A 152 -2.14 -17.42 -8.86
CA PRO A 152 -3.45 -18.03 -8.74
C PRO A 152 -3.61 -18.77 -7.40
N PHE A 153 -4.83 -18.72 -6.85
CA PHE A 153 -5.24 -19.40 -5.62
C PHE A 153 -6.51 -20.22 -5.89
N PRO A 154 -6.39 -21.38 -6.55
CA PRO A 154 -7.53 -22.23 -6.85
C PRO A 154 -8.03 -23.07 -5.66
N PHE A 155 -7.25 -23.16 -4.58
CA PHE A 155 -7.59 -24.04 -3.45
C PHE A 155 -7.75 -23.26 -2.15
N THR A 156 -8.77 -23.62 -1.37
CA THR A 156 -8.97 -23.11 -0.02
C THR A 156 -7.77 -23.45 0.88
N ASN A 157 -7.38 -22.49 1.71
CA ASN A 157 -6.22 -22.57 2.61
C ASN A 157 -4.86 -22.71 1.91
N GLN A 158 -4.80 -22.50 0.60
CA GLN A 158 -3.53 -22.42 -0.11
C GLN A 158 -2.71 -21.24 0.44
N ILE A 159 -1.43 -21.48 0.70
CA ILE A 159 -0.48 -20.44 1.14
C ILE A 159 0.66 -20.37 0.13
N VAL A 160 0.99 -19.16 -0.28
CA VAL A 160 2.13 -18.86 -1.15
C VAL A 160 2.96 -17.75 -0.51
N SER A 161 4.27 -17.94 -0.45
CA SER A 161 5.20 -16.92 0.07
C SER A 161 5.94 -16.21 -1.06
N ARG A 162 6.17 -14.91 -0.91
CA ARG A 162 6.96 -14.08 -1.84
C ARG A 162 7.78 -13.05 -1.10
N THR A 163 9.01 -12.85 -1.53
CA THR A 163 9.87 -11.79 -1.01
C THR A 163 9.45 -10.45 -1.58
N MET A 164 9.53 -9.40 -0.77
CA MET A 164 9.20 -8.01 -1.14
C MET A 164 10.48 -7.18 -1.23
N PRO A 165 11.19 -7.19 -2.39
CA PRO A 165 12.59 -6.73 -2.47
C PRO A 165 12.74 -5.21 -2.54
N THR A 166 11.73 -4.49 -2.99
CA THR A 166 11.83 -3.06 -3.28
C THR A 166 10.89 -2.27 -2.39
N ALA A 167 11.41 -1.27 -1.66
CA ALA A 167 10.57 -0.35 -0.90
C ALA A 167 9.65 0.45 -1.82
N GLY A 168 8.40 0.68 -1.39
CA GLY A 168 7.42 1.41 -2.15
C GLY A 168 6.02 0.81 -2.07
N LEU A 169 5.12 1.32 -2.89
CA LEU A 169 3.73 0.86 -2.98
C LEU A 169 3.61 -0.28 -3.98
N ALA A 170 2.89 -1.33 -3.61
CA ALA A 170 2.42 -2.38 -4.50
C ALA A 170 0.89 -2.46 -4.45
N ASN A 171 0.26 -2.22 -5.59
CA ASN A 171 -1.19 -2.32 -5.73
C ASN A 171 -1.57 -3.79 -5.95
N VAL A 172 -2.59 -4.25 -5.26
CA VAL A 172 -3.08 -5.64 -5.33
C VAL A 172 -4.49 -5.67 -5.88
N ARG A 173 -4.74 -6.56 -6.85
CA ARG A 173 -6.07 -6.77 -7.44
C ARG A 173 -6.31 -8.22 -7.80
N CYS A 174 -7.56 -8.63 -7.87
CA CYS A 174 -7.95 -9.94 -8.38
C CYS A 174 -8.24 -9.88 -9.88
N ASN A 175 -7.54 -10.69 -10.66
CA ASN A 175 -7.83 -10.91 -12.09
C ASN A 175 -8.68 -12.18 -12.32
N GLY A 176 -9.12 -12.85 -11.24
CA GLY A 176 -10.02 -14.00 -11.28
C GLY A 176 -11.51 -13.63 -11.45
N GLY A 177 -11.82 -12.40 -11.84
CA GLY A 177 -13.19 -11.93 -12.10
C GLY A 177 -13.85 -11.18 -10.94
N HIS A 178 -13.25 -11.16 -9.74
CA HIS A 178 -13.72 -10.39 -8.60
C HIS A 178 -13.17 -8.95 -8.68
N ALA A 179 -13.72 -8.15 -9.60
CA ALA A 179 -13.17 -6.84 -9.97
C ALA A 179 -13.16 -5.81 -8.83
N TRP A 180 -13.91 -6.06 -7.78
CA TRP A 180 -13.96 -5.22 -6.57
C TRP A 180 -12.83 -5.50 -5.57
N MET A 181 -12.15 -6.66 -5.67
CA MET A 181 -11.06 -6.99 -4.76
C MET A 181 -9.83 -6.16 -5.05
N ASN A 182 -9.44 -5.38 -4.08
CA ASN A 182 -8.25 -4.54 -4.11
C ASN A 182 -7.63 -4.39 -2.72
N ALA A 183 -6.35 -4.15 -2.66
CA ALA A 183 -5.59 -3.82 -1.44
C ALA A 183 -4.30 -3.10 -1.82
N GLU A 184 -3.68 -2.44 -0.85
CA GLU A 184 -2.39 -1.78 -1.01
C GLU A 184 -1.38 -2.38 -0.05
N ILE A 185 -0.20 -2.73 -0.56
CA ILE A 185 0.92 -3.17 0.25
C ILE A 185 2.02 -2.11 0.19
N LEU A 186 2.40 -1.58 1.35
CA LEU A 186 3.54 -0.70 1.46
C LEU A 186 4.74 -1.51 1.94
N VAL A 187 5.73 -1.64 1.08
CA VAL A 187 7.02 -2.23 1.41
C VAL A 187 7.87 -1.15 2.05
N VAL A 188 8.15 -1.30 3.34
CA VAL A 188 8.73 -0.25 4.17
C VAL A 188 10.21 -0.47 4.44
N PRO A 189 11.06 0.57 4.25
CA PRO A 189 12.50 0.46 4.41
C PRO A 189 12.98 0.62 5.87
N HIS A 190 12.10 1.02 6.79
CA HIS A 190 12.40 1.25 8.21
C HIS A 190 11.14 1.05 9.08
N PRO A 191 11.26 0.91 10.42
CA PRO A 191 10.14 0.52 11.29
C PRO A 191 9.14 1.63 11.65
N TYR A 192 9.39 2.86 11.24
CA TYR A 192 8.56 4.01 11.65
C TYR A 192 7.41 4.25 10.66
N TYR A 193 6.62 3.21 10.47
CA TYR A 193 5.36 3.17 9.73
C TYR A 193 4.26 2.58 10.61
N THR A 194 3.07 3.09 10.51
CA THR A 194 1.87 2.54 11.15
C THR A 194 0.65 2.80 10.30
N VAL A 195 -0.43 2.06 10.56
CA VAL A 195 -1.74 2.23 9.92
C VAL A 195 -2.73 2.66 10.98
N THR A 196 -3.56 3.65 10.69
CA THR A 196 -4.60 4.11 11.61
C THR A 196 -5.69 3.06 11.81
N ASP A 197 -6.21 2.96 13.03
CA ASP A 197 -7.39 2.17 13.38
C ASP A 197 -8.70 2.87 12.94
N GLU A 198 -9.85 2.23 13.21
CA GLU A 198 -11.18 2.76 12.91
C GLU A 198 -11.49 4.09 13.63
N SER A 199 -10.79 4.40 14.71
CA SER A 199 -10.88 5.69 15.41
C SER A 199 -9.95 6.74 14.83
N GLY A 200 -9.17 6.39 13.81
CA GLY A 200 -8.15 7.23 13.19
C GLY A 200 -6.90 7.38 14.03
N ARG A 201 -6.70 6.58 15.07
CA ARG A 201 -5.55 6.66 15.98
C ARG A 201 -4.32 6.00 15.37
N PHE A 202 -3.16 6.59 15.66
CA PHE A 202 -1.87 6.02 15.31
C PHE A 202 -0.83 6.26 16.40
N GLN A 203 0.20 5.43 16.40
CA GLN A 203 1.37 5.57 17.28
C GLN A 203 2.63 5.05 16.60
N LEU A 204 3.73 5.81 16.73
CA LEU A 204 5.09 5.42 16.38
C LEU A 204 5.92 5.43 17.64
N THR A 205 6.36 4.26 18.10
CA THR A 205 7.14 4.08 19.33
C THR A 205 8.63 3.99 19.07
N ASP A 206 9.41 4.23 20.11
CA ASP A 206 10.87 4.11 20.09
C ASP A 206 11.50 4.98 19.00
N VAL A 207 11.00 6.21 18.86
CA VAL A 207 11.54 7.20 17.94
C VAL A 207 12.74 7.88 18.60
N PRO A 208 13.92 7.92 17.95
CA PRO A 208 15.04 8.69 18.47
C PRO A 208 14.67 10.16 18.70
N PRO A 209 15.18 10.85 19.72
CA PRO A 209 14.99 12.29 19.87
C PRO A 209 15.50 13.04 18.63
N GLY A 210 14.71 14.01 18.14
CA GLY A 210 15.07 14.74 16.92
C GLY A 210 13.92 15.50 16.30
N GLN A 211 14.19 16.07 15.12
CA GLN A 211 13.22 16.78 14.29
C GLN A 211 12.93 15.93 13.05
N TYR A 212 11.66 15.69 12.76
CA TYR A 212 11.23 14.81 11.68
C TYR A 212 10.15 15.46 10.81
N GLU A 213 10.07 14.99 9.57
CA GLU A 213 8.89 15.15 8.74
C GLU A 213 8.04 13.89 8.90
N ILE A 214 6.78 14.07 9.31
CA ILE A 214 5.81 13.01 9.44
C ILE A 214 4.77 13.14 8.34
N VAL A 215 4.47 12.04 7.72
CA VAL A 215 3.59 11.94 6.55
C VAL A 215 2.37 11.10 6.90
N ALA A 216 1.19 11.57 6.54
CA ALA A 216 -0.02 10.78 6.45
C ALA A 216 -0.33 10.52 4.97
N TRP A 217 -0.35 9.28 4.56
CA TRP A 217 -0.69 8.81 3.22
C TRP A 217 -2.02 8.07 3.26
N HIS A 218 -2.92 8.39 2.35
CA HIS A 218 -4.17 7.66 2.17
C HIS A 218 -4.41 7.39 0.70
N GLU A 219 -4.85 6.19 0.37
CA GLU A 219 -5.19 5.83 -1.00
C GLU A 219 -6.30 6.74 -1.57
N GLY A 220 -6.37 6.83 -2.89
CA GLY A 220 -7.41 7.61 -3.54
C GLY A 220 -8.78 6.94 -3.44
N TRP A 221 -9.83 7.72 -3.21
CA TRP A 221 -11.20 7.22 -3.05
C TRP A 221 -12.19 7.66 -4.14
N LYS A 222 -11.79 8.62 -4.99
CA LYS A 222 -12.64 9.07 -6.10
C LYS A 222 -12.43 8.20 -7.31
N VAL A 223 -13.50 7.69 -7.89
CA VAL A 223 -13.41 7.01 -9.20
C VAL A 223 -13.19 8.05 -10.28
N VAL A 224 -12.05 7.96 -10.99
CA VAL A 224 -11.69 8.88 -12.07
C VAL A 224 -12.07 8.34 -13.44
N ARG A 225 -12.11 7.02 -13.61
CA ARG A 225 -12.57 6.34 -14.83
C ARG A 225 -12.95 4.89 -14.56
N GLN A 226 -13.62 4.28 -15.54
CA GLN A 226 -13.81 2.84 -15.61
C GLN A 226 -12.86 2.27 -16.65
N GLU A 227 -12.31 1.11 -16.37
CA GLU A 227 -11.43 0.38 -17.28
C GLU A 227 -12.03 -0.99 -17.60
N ALA A 228 -12.02 -1.35 -18.89
CA ALA A 228 -12.45 -2.67 -19.28
C ALA A 228 -11.44 -3.72 -18.79
N ALA A 229 -11.92 -4.70 -18.07
CA ALA A 229 -11.17 -5.88 -17.67
C ALA A 229 -11.85 -7.13 -18.25
N PHE A 230 -11.16 -8.25 -18.22
CA PHE A 230 -11.66 -9.49 -18.77
C PHE A 230 -11.63 -10.59 -17.70
N ASP A 231 -12.77 -11.16 -17.40
CA ASP A 231 -12.85 -12.36 -16.59
C ASP A 231 -12.53 -13.58 -17.44
N VAL A 232 -11.35 -14.14 -17.27
CA VAL A 232 -10.86 -15.28 -18.08
C VAL A 232 -11.69 -16.54 -17.89
N LEU A 233 -12.36 -16.71 -16.74
CA LEU A 233 -13.16 -17.90 -16.44
C LEU A 233 -14.53 -17.85 -17.11
N THR A 234 -15.21 -16.70 -17.01
CA THR A 234 -16.56 -16.53 -17.56
C THR A 234 -16.55 -16.00 -19.00
N GLN A 235 -15.38 -15.66 -19.55
CA GLN A 235 -15.19 -15.05 -20.86
C GLN A 235 -15.98 -13.73 -21.02
N ARG A 236 -16.21 -13.00 -19.93
CA ARG A 236 -17.00 -11.76 -19.91
C ARG A 236 -16.11 -10.54 -19.73
N ARG A 237 -16.53 -9.46 -20.39
CA ARG A 237 -15.99 -8.13 -20.10
C ARG A 237 -16.62 -7.61 -18.80
N ILE A 238 -15.79 -7.13 -17.91
CA ILE A 238 -16.16 -6.49 -16.67
C ILE A 238 -15.60 -5.06 -16.64
N GLN A 239 -16.18 -4.20 -15.82
CA GLN A 239 -15.68 -2.84 -15.62
C GLN A 239 -15.03 -2.79 -14.25
N ARG A 240 -13.81 -2.24 -14.21
CA ARG A 240 -13.05 -2.01 -12.98
C ARG A 240 -12.95 -0.51 -12.73
N PRO A 241 -13.26 -0.03 -11.52
CA PRO A 241 -13.04 1.37 -11.19
C PRO A 241 -11.55 1.65 -11.07
N ILE A 242 -11.11 2.76 -11.64
CA ILE A 242 -9.78 3.31 -11.42
C ILE A 242 -9.96 4.53 -10.53
N PHE A 243 -9.24 4.52 -9.42
CA PHE A 243 -9.32 5.55 -8.40
C PHE A 243 -8.32 6.68 -8.65
N SER A 244 -8.56 7.82 -8.02
CA SER A 244 -7.63 8.94 -8.00
C SER A 244 -6.31 8.54 -7.33
N ASP A 245 -5.26 9.30 -7.61
CA ASP A 245 -3.99 9.13 -6.95
C ASP A 245 -4.13 9.24 -5.43
N PRO A 246 -3.24 8.58 -4.67
CA PRO A 246 -3.17 8.73 -3.23
C PRO A 246 -2.99 10.18 -2.83
N ARG A 247 -3.44 10.51 -1.63
CA ARG A 247 -3.28 11.84 -1.03
C ARG A 247 -2.26 11.81 0.09
N ILE A 248 -1.51 12.90 0.22
CA ILE A 248 -0.40 13.02 1.14
C ILE A 248 -0.55 14.32 1.94
N TRP A 249 -0.36 14.22 3.26
CA TRP A 249 -0.28 15.35 4.17
C TRP A 249 1.02 15.26 4.95
N GLU A 250 1.79 16.34 4.97
CA GLU A 250 3.09 16.41 5.61
C GLU A 250 3.09 17.44 6.73
N LYS A 251 3.76 17.11 7.85
CA LYS A 251 3.96 18.00 8.99
C LYS A 251 5.36 17.80 9.56
N LYS A 252 5.85 18.83 10.28
CA LYS A 252 7.07 18.70 11.08
C LYS A 252 6.70 18.34 12.51
N VAL A 253 7.51 17.49 13.16
CA VAL A 253 7.35 17.06 14.53
C VAL A 253 8.70 16.98 15.23
N ALA A 254 8.77 17.51 16.46
CA ALA A 254 9.91 17.36 17.35
C ALA A 254 9.64 16.26 18.37
N VAL A 255 10.58 15.35 18.56
CA VAL A 255 10.52 14.27 19.56
C VAL A 255 11.59 14.54 20.58
N GLY A 256 11.17 14.70 21.85
CA GLY A 256 12.07 14.80 23.00
C GLY A 256 12.37 13.45 23.62
N GLU A 257 13.41 13.40 24.46
CA GLU A 257 13.79 12.21 25.23
C GLU A 257 12.65 11.75 26.14
N ASN A 258 12.27 10.46 26.03
CA ASN A 258 11.19 9.85 26.83
C ASN A 258 9.85 10.62 26.79
N GLN A 259 9.62 11.41 25.73
CA GLN A 259 8.41 12.23 25.59
C GLN A 259 7.49 11.69 24.50
N THR A 260 6.20 12.00 24.66
CA THR A 260 5.22 11.78 23.60
C THR A 260 4.93 13.09 22.88
N ALA A 261 5.29 13.17 21.61
CA ALA A 261 4.87 14.24 20.72
C ALA A 261 3.48 13.92 20.15
N VAL A 262 2.54 14.87 20.28
CA VAL A 262 1.19 14.70 19.74
C VAL A 262 1.03 15.48 18.45
N ILE A 263 0.57 14.80 17.40
CA ILE A 263 0.33 15.42 16.10
C ILE A 263 -0.92 14.82 15.44
N ASN A 264 -1.80 15.67 14.93
CA ASN A 264 -3.04 15.23 14.30
C ASN A 264 -3.08 15.66 12.84
N PHE A 265 -3.74 14.87 12.01
CA PHE A 265 -4.02 15.18 10.61
C PHE A 265 -5.52 15.38 10.41
N VAL A 266 -5.85 16.26 9.47
CA VAL A 266 -7.24 16.48 9.04
C VAL A 266 -7.29 16.26 7.54
N LEU A 267 -8.04 15.24 7.15
CA LEU A 267 -8.31 14.89 5.76
C LEU A 267 -9.64 15.51 5.33
N GLY A 268 -9.77 15.75 4.06
CA GLY A 268 -11.00 16.28 3.49
C GLY A 268 -11.03 16.13 1.98
N ASP A 269 -12.16 16.49 1.37
CA ASP A 269 -12.40 16.29 -0.06
C ASP A 269 -11.83 17.41 -0.96
N LYS A 270 -11.01 18.31 -0.40
CA LYS A 270 -10.37 19.41 -1.15
C LYS A 270 -9.08 19.00 -1.83
#